data_b4828da33599c17dc7bdc43c74b594e8
#
_entry.id   b4828da33599c17dc7bdc43c74b594e8
#
_cell.length_a   1.000
_cell.length_b   1.000
_cell.length_c   1.000
_cell.angle_alpha   90.00
_cell.angle_beta   90.00
_cell.angle_gamma   90.00
#
_symmetry.space_group_name_H-M   'P 1'
#
loop_
_entity.id
_entity.type
_entity.pdbx_description
1 polymer ?
#
loop_
_entity_poly.entity_id
_entity_poly.type
_entity_poly.pdbx_seq_one_letter_code
_entity_poly.pdbx_strand_id
1 'polypeptide(L)'
;WDRQWHPADAPEVAGHLDSQLVEYGETLNTRLTQTRVLGLINQHIEDSAIVVGAAGSLPGDLQRLWQVKTPDSYHLEYGYSCMGYEIAAAIGAKLARPDQPVYAMVGDGSYMMLHSELQTAVQEGIKVTVLLFDNASFGCINNLQMGHGMGSFGTENRHRNPETGRLDGPLVKVDFAQNAESYGCRAWRVNDEQSLLAALEASRAHPGPTLLDIKVLPKTMTHDYASWWRTGDAQVAASSAVREAALQTQAQVKKARQY
;
A
#
# COMPACT_ATOMS: atom_id res chain seq x y z
N TRP A 1 -8.32 -16.11 9.85
CA TRP A 1 -8.72 -14.90 9.13
C TRP A 1 -9.02 -13.75 10.09
N ASP A 2 -10.00 -13.93 10.99
CA ASP A 2 -10.39 -12.89 11.97
C ASP A 2 -9.26 -12.49 12.93
N ARG A 3 -8.27 -13.37 13.14
CA ARG A 3 -7.11 -13.09 14.01
C ARG A 3 -6.06 -12.17 13.37
N GLN A 4 -5.99 -12.06 12.05
CA GLN A 4 -4.92 -11.32 11.36
C GLN A 4 -5.15 -9.82 11.27
N TRP A 5 -6.38 -9.36 11.45
CA TRP A 5 -6.72 -7.93 11.44
C TRP A 5 -7.77 -7.57 12.49
N HIS A 6 -7.77 -8.30 13.60
CA HIS A 6 -8.65 -8.02 14.72
C HIS A 6 -8.36 -6.61 15.29
N PRO A 7 -9.37 -5.84 15.70
CA PRO A 7 -9.17 -4.53 16.31
C PRO A 7 -8.20 -4.51 17.50
N ALA A 8 -8.03 -5.66 18.19
CA ALA A 8 -7.08 -5.83 19.28
C ALA A 8 -5.60 -5.80 18.82
N ASP A 9 -5.31 -6.11 17.55
CA ASP A 9 -3.93 -6.11 17.03
C ASP A 9 -3.41 -4.68 16.82
N ALA A 10 -4.31 -3.73 16.60
CA ALA A 10 -3.96 -2.33 16.46
C ALA A 10 -3.34 -1.70 17.74
N PRO A 11 -3.82 -2.01 18.97
CA PRO A 11 -3.17 -1.57 20.22
C PRO A 11 -1.82 -2.23 20.47
N GLU A 12 -1.63 -3.50 20.09
CA GLU A 12 -0.32 -4.17 20.25
C GLU A 12 0.72 -3.58 19.30
N VAL A 13 0.36 -3.32 18.06
CA VAL A 13 1.20 -2.57 17.13
C VAL A 13 1.51 -1.18 17.69
N ALA A 14 0.52 -0.50 18.26
CA ALA A 14 0.71 0.80 18.90
C ALA A 14 1.61 0.74 20.14
N GLY A 15 1.57 -0.37 20.90
CA GLY A 15 2.42 -0.59 22.08
C GLY A 15 3.88 -0.90 21.74
N HIS A 16 4.15 -1.37 20.54
CA HIS A 16 5.50 -1.69 20.02
C HIS A 16 5.99 -0.69 18.97
N LEU A 17 5.33 0.47 18.86
CA LEU A 17 5.75 1.53 17.95
C LEU A 17 7.15 2.01 18.37
N ASP A 18 8.14 1.71 17.54
CA ASP A 18 9.44 2.34 17.66
C ASP A 18 9.33 3.85 17.36
N SER A 19 10.39 4.59 17.63
CA SER A 19 10.41 6.04 17.46
C SER A 19 10.06 6.48 16.03
N GLN A 20 10.34 5.63 15.03
CA GLN A 20 10.01 5.91 13.63
C GLN A 20 8.51 5.86 13.38
N LEU A 21 7.80 4.87 13.93
CA LEU A 21 6.35 4.78 13.77
C LEU A 21 5.63 5.92 14.47
N VAL A 22 6.16 6.40 15.59
CA VAL A 22 5.66 7.62 16.25
C VAL A 22 5.83 8.83 15.34
N GLU A 23 7.03 9.03 14.76
CA GLU A 23 7.29 10.11 13.80
C GLU A 23 6.29 10.06 12.62
N TYR A 24 6.09 8.87 12.04
CA TYR A 24 5.14 8.70 10.93
C TYR A 24 3.70 9.02 11.34
N GLY A 25 3.27 8.49 12.49
CA GLY A 25 1.92 8.74 13.02
C GLY A 25 1.62 10.20 13.26
N GLU A 26 2.59 10.94 13.80
CA GLU A 26 2.48 12.38 14.02
C GLU A 26 2.55 13.17 12.70
N THR A 27 3.47 12.80 11.81
CA THR A 27 3.68 13.51 10.55
C THR A 27 2.51 13.35 9.60
N LEU A 28 1.97 12.14 9.46
CA LEU A 28 0.82 11.82 8.61
C LEU A 28 -0.52 12.04 9.33
N ASN A 29 -0.49 12.35 10.62
CA ASN A 29 -1.67 12.52 11.46
C ASN A 29 -2.62 11.32 11.40
N THR A 30 -2.08 10.10 11.56
CA THR A 30 -2.85 8.86 11.48
C THR A 30 -2.45 7.87 12.55
N ARG A 31 -3.38 6.97 12.88
CA ARG A 31 -3.17 5.74 13.66
C ARG A 31 -3.65 4.51 12.89
N LEU A 32 -4.06 4.68 11.64
CA LEU A 32 -4.55 3.59 10.81
C LEU A 32 -3.41 2.67 10.41
N THR A 33 -3.64 1.38 10.54
CA THR A 33 -2.78 0.36 9.95
C THR A 33 -3.33 -0.06 8.58
N GLN A 34 -2.45 -0.48 7.67
CA GLN A 34 -2.85 -0.96 6.34
C GLN A 34 -3.87 -2.11 6.45
N THR A 35 -3.60 -3.06 7.34
CA THR A 35 -4.46 -4.23 7.56
C THR A 35 -5.85 -3.86 8.10
N ARG A 36 -5.92 -2.90 9.03
CA ARG A 36 -7.20 -2.40 9.56
C ARG A 36 -8.04 -1.72 8.48
N VAL A 37 -7.41 -0.88 7.66
CA VAL A 37 -8.07 -0.19 6.54
C VAL A 37 -8.63 -1.20 5.54
N LEU A 38 -7.85 -2.23 5.16
CA LEU A 38 -8.32 -3.29 4.25
C LEU A 38 -9.53 -4.02 4.81
N GLY A 39 -9.53 -4.35 6.10
CA GLY A 39 -10.67 -4.99 6.75
C GLY A 39 -11.93 -4.13 6.72
N LEU A 40 -11.81 -2.84 7.03
CA LEU A 40 -12.94 -1.89 6.97
C LEU A 40 -13.48 -1.74 5.55
N ILE A 41 -12.61 -1.58 4.55
CA ILE A 41 -13.03 -1.47 3.15
C ILE A 41 -13.76 -2.74 2.71
N ASN A 42 -13.23 -3.92 3.01
CA ASN A 42 -13.84 -5.19 2.63
C ASN A 42 -15.25 -5.38 3.21
N GLN A 43 -15.49 -4.86 4.41
CA GLN A 43 -16.80 -4.92 5.06
C GLN A 43 -17.82 -3.92 4.49
N HIS A 44 -17.35 -2.79 3.94
CA HIS A 44 -18.24 -1.66 3.61
C HIS A 44 -18.42 -1.41 2.11
N ILE A 45 -17.63 -2.02 1.23
CA ILE A 45 -17.88 -1.92 -0.22
C ILE A 45 -18.90 -2.95 -0.67
N GLU A 46 -19.47 -2.74 -1.85
CA GLU A 46 -20.49 -3.58 -2.46
C GLU A 46 -19.96 -4.99 -2.73
N ASP A 47 -20.80 -6.00 -2.55
CA ASP A 47 -20.42 -7.40 -2.81
C ASP A 47 -20.04 -7.66 -4.28
N SER A 48 -20.62 -6.89 -5.20
CA SER A 48 -20.33 -6.94 -6.64
C SER A 48 -19.13 -6.09 -7.06
N ALA A 49 -18.50 -5.38 -6.13
CA ALA A 49 -17.40 -4.48 -6.43
C ALA A 49 -16.19 -5.22 -6.99
N ILE A 50 -15.60 -4.68 -8.03
CA ILE A 50 -14.33 -5.16 -8.59
C ILE A 50 -13.19 -4.40 -7.93
N VAL A 51 -12.24 -5.14 -7.39
CA VAL A 51 -11.01 -4.60 -6.80
C VAL A 51 -9.83 -4.92 -7.70
N VAL A 52 -9.04 -3.90 -7.99
CA VAL A 52 -7.83 -3.99 -8.82
C VAL A 52 -6.62 -3.59 -8.01
N GLY A 53 -5.61 -4.44 -7.97
CA GLY A 53 -4.32 -4.20 -7.34
C GLY A 53 -3.17 -4.65 -8.25
N ALA A 54 -1.95 -4.30 -7.89
CA ALA A 54 -0.78 -4.76 -8.65
C ALA A 54 0.42 -5.07 -7.75
N ALA A 55 1.22 -4.08 -7.37
CA ALA A 55 2.52 -4.30 -6.79
C ALA A 55 2.66 -3.71 -5.36
N GLY A 56 3.72 -4.10 -4.68
CA GLY A 56 4.09 -3.58 -3.36
C GLY A 56 3.63 -4.45 -2.19
N SER A 57 3.53 -3.87 -1.01
CA SER A 57 3.09 -4.55 0.21
C SER A 57 1.57 -4.82 0.21
N LEU A 58 0.82 -3.94 -0.42
CA LEU A 58 -0.64 -3.99 -0.46
C LEU A 58 -1.19 -5.29 -1.09
N PRO A 59 -0.70 -5.79 -2.24
CA PRO A 59 -1.11 -7.08 -2.78
C PRO A 59 -0.87 -8.27 -1.85
N GLY A 60 0.23 -8.25 -1.10
CA GLY A 60 0.53 -9.30 -0.14
C GLY A 60 -0.52 -9.37 0.98
N ASP A 61 -0.93 -8.23 1.51
CA ASP A 61 -1.99 -8.14 2.49
C ASP A 61 -3.36 -8.49 1.90
N LEU A 62 -3.65 -8.03 0.69
CA LEU A 62 -4.88 -8.37 -0.02
C LEU A 62 -5.04 -9.89 -0.21
N GLN A 63 -3.98 -10.60 -0.59
CA GLN A 63 -4.02 -12.07 -0.72
C GLN A 63 -4.37 -12.78 0.59
N ARG A 64 -4.05 -12.19 1.72
CA ARG A 64 -4.25 -12.79 3.05
C ARG A 64 -5.56 -12.37 3.70
N LEU A 65 -5.97 -11.14 3.50
CA LEU A 65 -7.06 -10.51 4.25
C LEU A 65 -8.33 -10.32 3.43
N TRP A 66 -8.20 -10.20 2.10
CA TRP A 66 -9.34 -9.87 1.25
C TRP A 66 -10.27 -11.06 1.09
N GLN A 67 -11.54 -10.86 1.44
CA GLN A 67 -12.60 -11.83 1.22
C GLN A 67 -13.31 -11.49 -0.08
N VAL A 68 -13.04 -12.28 -1.12
CA VAL A 68 -13.73 -12.18 -2.39
C VAL A 68 -15.17 -12.65 -2.22
N LYS A 69 -16.15 -11.81 -2.57
CA LYS A 69 -17.57 -12.08 -2.36
C LYS A 69 -18.26 -12.61 -3.61
N THR A 70 -17.79 -12.26 -4.79
CA THR A 70 -18.33 -12.72 -6.08
C THR A 70 -17.20 -13.16 -7.01
N PRO A 71 -17.46 -14.10 -7.94
CA PRO A 71 -16.50 -14.43 -9.00
C PRO A 71 -16.08 -13.20 -9.81
N ASP A 72 -14.85 -13.20 -10.31
CA ASP A 72 -14.28 -12.16 -11.18
C ASP A 72 -14.29 -10.75 -10.57
N SER A 73 -14.31 -10.63 -9.23
CA SER A 73 -14.32 -9.35 -8.51
C SER A 73 -12.97 -8.95 -7.91
N TYR A 74 -11.92 -9.74 -8.13
CA TYR A 74 -10.58 -9.47 -7.64
C TYR A 74 -9.56 -9.68 -8.75
N HIS A 75 -8.91 -8.59 -9.17
CA HIS A 75 -7.88 -8.58 -10.21
C HIS A 75 -6.55 -8.13 -9.64
N LEU A 76 -5.52 -8.92 -9.86
CA LEU A 76 -4.19 -8.65 -9.38
C LEU A 76 -3.17 -8.93 -10.48
N GLU A 77 -2.45 -7.89 -10.90
CA GLU A 77 -1.27 -8.08 -11.73
C GLU A 77 -0.09 -8.40 -10.81
N TYR A 78 0.19 -9.69 -10.62
CA TYR A 78 1.25 -10.16 -9.73
C TYR A 78 2.38 -10.88 -10.47
N GLY A 79 2.16 -11.29 -11.70
CA GLY A 79 3.13 -12.05 -12.49
C GLY A 79 4.43 -11.29 -12.74
N TYR A 80 4.31 -10.01 -13.07
CA TYR A 80 5.43 -9.09 -13.29
C TYR A 80 5.52 -8.01 -12.22
N SER A 81 4.52 -7.90 -11.35
CA SER A 81 4.47 -6.93 -10.24
C SER A 81 4.67 -5.48 -10.71
N CYS A 82 3.89 -5.09 -11.73
CA CYS A 82 4.02 -3.79 -12.39
C CYS A 82 3.35 -2.67 -11.57
N MET A 83 4.15 -1.84 -10.93
CA MET A 83 3.66 -0.61 -10.29
C MET A 83 3.10 0.36 -11.34
N GLY A 84 2.01 1.05 -11.00
CA GLY A 84 1.32 1.97 -11.90
C GLY A 84 0.21 1.33 -12.74
N TYR A 85 0.04 0.01 -12.68
CA TYR A 85 -1.02 -0.72 -13.39
C TYR A 85 -2.43 -0.41 -12.88
N GLU A 86 -2.57 -0.13 -11.60
CA GLU A 86 -3.82 -0.21 -10.85
C GLU A 86 -4.93 0.72 -11.40
N ILE A 87 -4.62 1.99 -11.68
CA ILE A 87 -5.61 2.97 -12.14
C ILE A 87 -6.04 2.68 -13.58
N ALA A 88 -5.09 2.43 -14.49
CA ALA A 88 -5.37 2.10 -15.88
C ALA A 88 -6.20 0.81 -15.97
N ALA A 89 -5.87 -0.20 -15.19
CA ALA A 89 -6.61 -1.46 -15.15
C ALA A 89 -8.02 -1.31 -14.55
N ALA A 90 -8.18 -0.45 -13.54
CA ALA A 90 -9.50 -0.13 -12.99
C ALA A 90 -10.40 0.56 -14.04
N ILE A 91 -9.84 1.46 -14.86
CA ILE A 91 -10.55 2.05 -16.00
C ILE A 91 -10.96 0.95 -16.99
N GLY A 92 -10.04 0.05 -17.36
CA GLY A 92 -10.33 -1.08 -18.24
C GLY A 92 -11.40 -2.02 -17.68
N ALA A 93 -11.33 -2.34 -16.39
CA ALA A 93 -12.35 -3.14 -15.71
C ALA A 93 -13.73 -2.46 -15.72
N LYS A 94 -13.77 -1.14 -15.50
CA LYS A 94 -15.02 -0.35 -15.55
C LYS A 94 -15.62 -0.31 -16.95
N LEU A 95 -14.80 -0.22 -17.99
CA LEU A 95 -15.26 -0.30 -19.39
C LEU A 95 -15.83 -1.68 -19.72
N ALA A 96 -15.23 -2.75 -19.21
CA ALA A 96 -15.69 -4.11 -19.39
C ALA A 96 -16.95 -4.46 -18.57
N ARG A 97 -17.13 -3.81 -17.42
CA ARG A 97 -18.23 -4.03 -16.46
C ARG A 97 -18.82 -2.68 -16.01
N PRO A 98 -19.55 -1.99 -16.92
CA PRO A 98 -20.01 -0.61 -16.65
C PRO A 98 -20.96 -0.48 -15.46
N ASP A 99 -21.70 -1.53 -15.12
CA ASP A 99 -22.68 -1.53 -14.02
C ASP A 99 -22.07 -1.86 -12.65
N GLN A 100 -20.83 -2.37 -12.61
CA GLN A 100 -20.18 -2.73 -11.35
C GLN A 100 -19.34 -1.58 -10.80
N PRO A 101 -19.33 -1.36 -9.46
CA PRO A 101 -18.36 -0.49 -8.82
C PRO A 101 -16.94 -1.02 -9.02
N VAL A 102 -15.98 -0.13 -9.30
CA VAL A 102 -14.57 -0.52 -9.48
C VAL A 102 -13.68 0.33 -8.57
N TYR A 103 -12.83 -0.36 -7.82
CA TYR A 103 -11.89 0.22 -6.87
C TYR A 103 -10.46 -0.14 -7.26
N ALA A 104 -9.62 0.87 -7.50
CA ALA A 104 -8.17 0.69 -7.64
C ALA A 104 -7.52 0.80 -6.26
N MET A 105 -6.87 -0.25 -5.78
CA MET A 105 -6.10 -0.23 -4.54
C MET A 105 -4.63 -0.01 -4.87
N VAL A 106 -4.10 1.15 -4.49
CA VAL A 106 -2.78 1.60 -4.93
C VAL A 106 -1.98 2.17 -3.75
N GLY A 107 -0.69 1.84 -3.67
CA GLY A 107 0.24 2.51 -2.76
C GLY A 107 0.72 3.85 -3.31
N ASP A 108 1.17 4.75 -2.44
CA ASP A 108 1.70 6.07 -2.80
C ASP A 108 2.82 6.01 -3.85
N GLY A 109 3.76 5.09 -3.71
CA GLY A 109 4.83 4.88 -4.67
C GLY A 109 4.33 4.46 -6.06
N SER A 110 3.34 3.54 -6.12
CA SER A 110 2.73 3.09 -7.36
C SER A 110 1.89 4.20 -8.01
N TYR A 111 1.13 4.94 -7.20
CA TYR A 111 0.37 6.10 -7.65
C TYR A 111 1.25 7.14 -8.34
N MET A 112 2.39 7.47 -7.76
CA MET A 112 3.33 8.45 -8.35
C MET A 112 3.88 8.02 -9.72
N MET A 113 3.80 6.75 -10.08
CA MET A 113 4.30 6.28 -11.38
C MET A 113 3.32 6.52 -12.53
N LEU A 114 2.00 6.40 -12.30
CA LEU A 114 1.00 6.53 -13.38
C LEU A 114 -0.34 7.09 -12.88
N HIS A 115 -0.32 8.15 -12.08
CA HIS A 115 -1.54 8.86 -11.66
C HIS A 115 -2.20 9.66 -12.78
N SER A 116 -1.50 9.91 -13.88
CA SER A 116 -2.02 10.68 -15.03
C SER A 116 -3.26 10.03 -15.67
N GLU A 117 -3.48 8.72 -15.50
CA GLU A 117 -4.69 8.03 -15.96
C GLU A 117 -5.98 8.53 -15.28
N LEU A 118 -5.87 9.26 -14.18
CA LEU A 118 -7.01 10.00 -13.63
C LEU A 118 -7.56 11.04 -14.63
N GLN A 119 -6.68 11.67 -15.41
CA GLN A 119 -7.07 12.56 -16.49
C GLN A 119 -7.93 11.82 -17.53
N THR A 120 -7.53 10.61 -17.93
CA THR A 120 -8.31 9.75 -18.83
C THR A 120 -9.68 9.43 -18.27
N ALA A 121 -9.75 9.04 -16.99
CA ALA A 121 -11.03 8.75 -16.33
C ALA A 121 -11.97 9.97 -16.30
N VAL A 122 -11.43 11.17 -16.06
CA VAL A 122 -12.21 12.43 -16.07
C VAL A 122 -12.69 12.76 -17.48
N GLN A 123 -11.82 12.68 -18.51
CA GLN A 123 -12.17 12.99 -19.89
C GLN A 123 -13.25 12.07 -20.45
N GLU A 124 -13.17 10.79 -20.13
CA GLU A 124 -14.12 9.77 -20.59
C GLU A 124 -15.35 9.61 -19.69
N GLY A 125 -15.42 10.36 -18.58
CA GLY A 125 -16.52 10.25 -17.61
C GLY A 125 -16.61 8.87 -16.93
N ILE A 126 -15.49 8.19 -16.77
CA ILE A 126 -15.43 6.82 -16.25
C ILE A 126 -15.34 6.85 -14.72
N LYS A 127 -16.39 6.34 -14.07
CA LYS A 127 -16.46 6.24 -12.60
C LYS A 127 -15.58 5.12 -12.09
N VAL A 128 -14.42 5.46 -11.53
CA VAL A 128 -13.56 4.60 -10.73
C VAL A 128 -13.29 5.26 -9.39
N THR A 129 -13.06 4.47 -8.35
CA THR A 129 -12.65 4.96 -7.03
C THR A 129 -11.23 4.49 -6.75
N VAL A 130 -10.32 5.42 -6.58
CA VAL A 130 -8.94 5.14 -6.19
C VAL A 130 -8.83 5.17 -4.68
N LEU A 131 -8.44 4.05 -4.08
CA LEU A 131 -8.11 3.89 -2.67
C LEU A 131 -6.59 3.93 -2.54
N LEU A 132 -6.05 5.10 -2.25
CA LEU A 132 -4.62 5.33 -2.13
C LEU A 132 -4.16 5.11 -0.70
N PHE A 133 -3.27 4.15 -0.50
CA PHE A 133 -2.65 3.84 0.79
C PHE A 133 -1.30 4.58 0.87
N ASP A 134 -1.30 5.73 1.55
CA ASP A 134 -0.11 6.55 1.74
C ASP A 134 0.58 6.21 3.06
N ASN A 135 1.70 5.53 2.97
CA ASN A 135 2.60 5.25 4.08
C ASN A 135 3.96 5.96 3.94
N ALA A 136 4.05 6.93 3.04
CA ALA A 136 5.24 7.71 2.69
C ALA A 136 6.45 6.83 2.33
N SER A 137 6.23 5.64 1.73
CA SER A 137 7.33 4.72 1.42
C SER A 137 7.01 3.70 0.33
N PHE A 138 8.06 3.19 -0.33
CA PHE A 138 8.02 1.95 -1.09
C PHE A 138 8.09 0.77 -0.11
N GLY A 139 7.00 0.53 0.63
CA GLY A 139 6.96 -0.32 1.82
C GLY A 139 7.48 -1.74 1.61
N CYS A 140 7.19 -2.39 0.48
CA CYS A 140 7.69 -3.72 0.17
C CYS A 140 9.22 -3.73 0.07
N ILE A 141 9.80 -2.82 -0.69
CA ILE A 141 11.26 -2.74 -0.88
C ILE A 141 11.94 -2.31 0.41
N ASN A 142 11.35 -1.39 1.17
CA ASN A 142 11.86 -1.01 2.49
C ASN A 142 11.95 -2.21 3.43
N ASN A 143 10.93 -3.05 3.47
CA ASN A 143 10.93 -4.26 4.30
C ASN A 143 11.99 -5.28 3.84
N LEU A 144 12.19 -5.44 2.52
CA LEU A 144 13.25 -6.30 2.00
C LEU A 144 14.64 -5.80 2.41
N GLN A 145 14.89 -4.49 2.32
CA GLN A 145 16.15 -3.90 2.80
C GLN A 145 16.39 -4.22 4.28
N MET A 146 15.40 -3.96 5.11
CA MET A 146 15.50 -4.18 6.55
C MET A 146 15.64 -5.66 6.91
N GLY A 147 14.92 -6.56 6.23
CA GLY A 147 15.02 -8.01 6.41
C GLY A 147 16.39 -8.56 6.01
N HIS A 148 17.17 -7.84 5.19
CA HIS A 148 18.54 -8.18 4.81
C HIS A 148 19.60 -7.43 5.61
N GLY A 149 19.23 -6.87 6.77
CA GLY A 149 20.16 -6.19 7.68
C GLY A 149 20.60 -4.80 7.20
N MET A 150 19.96 -4.28 6.15
CA MET A 150 20.18 -2.92 5.67
C MET A 150 19.25 -1.95 6.43
N GLY A 151 19.70 -0.74 6.65
CA GLY A 151 18.78 0.33 7.02
C GLY A 151 17.93 0.77 5.82
N SER A 152 16.92 1.61 6.06
CA SER A 152 16.17 2.24 4.99
C SER A 152 17.11 3.08 4.11
N PHE A 153 17.07 2.87 2.80
CA PHE A 153 17.90 3.61 1.85
C PHE A 153 17.11 3.96 0.59
N GLY A 154 16.67 5.23 0.51
CA GLY A 154 15.96 5.76 -0.65
C GLY A 154 14.58 5.16 -0.92
N THR A 155 14.01 4.45 0.06
CA THR A 155 12.70 3.81 -0.02
C THR A 155 11.63 4.47 0.83
N GLU A 156 11.99 5.50 1.58
CA GLU A 156 11.08 6.39 2.29
C GLU A 156 11.06 7.75 1.59
N ASN A 157 9.91 8.39 1.57
CA ASN A 157 9.73 9.72 0.99
C ASN A 157 10.28 10.79 1.96
N ARG A 158 11.59 10.95 2.00
CA ARG A 158 12.29 11.88 2.90
C ARG A 158 13.05 12.96 2.14
N HIS A 159 13.12 14.12 2.75
CA HIS A 159 14.00 15.19 2.29
C HIS A 159 15.47 14.76 2.41
N ARG A 160 16.30 15.29 1.51
CA ARG A 160 17.75 15.12 1.62
C ARG A 160 18.27 15.93 2.81
N ASN A 161 18.99 15.26 3.68
CA ASN A 161 19.67 15.88 4.80
C ASN A 161 20.98 16.51 4.31
N PRO A 162 21.19 17.83 4.49
CA PRO A 162 22.38 18.51 4.00
C PRO A 162 23.66 18.08 4.72
N GLU A 163 23.57 17.59 5.95
CA GLU A 163 24.74 17.16 6.75
C GLU A 163 25.23 15.76 6.33
N THR A 164 24.32 14.84 6.10
CA THR A 164 24.64 13.44 5.73
C THR A 164 24.71 13.22 4.23
N GLY A 165 24.09 14.11 3.43
CA GLY A 165 23.91 13.95 1.99
C GLY A 165 22.94 12.80 1.61
N ARG A 166 22.21 12.24 2.56
CA ARG A 166 21.29 11.11 2.37
C ARG A 166 19.83 11.55 2.41
N LEU A 167 18.92 10.68 2.02
CA LEU A 167 17.47 10.86 2.13
C LEU A 167 17.01 10.34 3.52
N ASP A 168 17.52 10.96 4.57
CA ASP A 168 17.25 10.64 5.98
C ASP A 168 16.77 11.87 6.79
N GLY A 169 16.39 12.95 6.11
CA GLY A 169 15.74 14.11 6.69
C GLY A 169 14.25 13.85 7.03
N PRO A 170 13.50 14.92 7.35
CA PRO A 170 12.06 14.81 7.62
C PRO A 170 11.27 14.18 6.47
N LEU A 171 10.11 13.59 6.76
CA LEU A 171 9.22 13.05 5.74
C LEU A 171 8.70 14.15 4.80
N VAL A 172 8.63 13.83 3.52
CA VAL A 172 7.98 14.67 2.52
C VAL A 172 6.46 14.43 2.62
N LYS A 173 5.72 15.50 2.93
CA LYS A 173 4.26 15.45 2.97
C LYS A 173 3.71 15.71 1.58
N VAL A 174 3.13 14.67 0.97
CA VAL A 174 2.44 14.80 -0.31
C VAL A 174 0.93 14.86 -0.07
N ASP A 175 0.27 15.83 -0.68
CA ASP A 175 -1.19 15.93 -0.68
C ASP A 175 -1.71 15.30 -1.98
N PHE A 176 -1.94 13.98 -1.93
CA PHE A 176 -2.42 13.24 -3.07
C PHE A 176 -3.89 13.55 -3.41
N ALA A 177 -4.69 13.96 -2.41
CA ALA A 177 -6.04 14.43 -2.66
C ALA A 177 -6.02 15.69 -3.53
N GLN A 178 -5.17 16.67 -3.22
CA GLN A 178 -5.02 17.88 -4.04
C GLN A 178 -4.50 17.56 -5.45
N ASN A 179 -3.59 16.61 -5.58
CA ASN A 179 -3.12 16.15 -6.88
C ASN A 179 -4.26 15.57 -7.72
N ALA A 180 -5.10 14.70 -7.16
CA ALA A 180 -6.26 14.14 -7.85
C ALA A 180 -7.31 15.23 -8.19
N GLU A 181 -7.53 16.16 -7.29
CA GLU A 181 -8.42 17.32 -7.51
C GLU A 181 -7.94 18.19 -8.69
N SER A 182 -6.64 18.30 -8.90
CA SER A 182 -6.06 19.03 -10.03
C SER A 182 -6.40 18.43 -11.41
N TYR A 183 -6.71 17.14 -11.46
CA TYR A 183 -7.22 16.46 -12.66
C TYR A 183 -8.74 16.55 -12.82
N GLY A 184 -9.46 17.07 -11.80
CA GLY A 184 -10.91 17.15 -11.80
C GLY A 184 -11.61 15.98 -11.08
N CYS A 185 -10.87 15.13 -10.39
CA CYS A 185 -11.45 14.11 -9.51
C CYS A 185 -12.01 14.74 -8.23
N ARG A 186 -13.01 14.11 -7.63
CA ARG A 186 -13.38 14.41 -6.25
C ARG A 186 -12.50 13.60 -5.31
N ALA A 187 -11.87 14.25 -4.32
CA ALA A 187 -11.01 13.55 -3.40
C ALA A 187 -11.28 13.86 -1.93
N TRP A 188 -10.86 12.95 -1.05
CA TRP A 188 -10.96 13.07 0.41
C TRP A 188 -9.64 12.69 1.06
N ARG A 189 -9.28 13.41 2.11
CA ARG A 189 -8.15 13.10 2.99
C ARG A 189 -8.66 12.26 4.16
N VAL A 190 -8.09 11.09 4.34
CA VAL A 190 -8.53 10.10 5.33
C VAL A 190 -7.38 9.77 6.26
N ASN A 191 -7.58 9.98 7.56
CA ASN A 191 -6.57 9.72 8.59
C ASN A 191 -7.10 8.97 9.83
N ASP A 192 -8.40 8.65 9.85
CA ASP A 192 -9.06 7.83 10.87
C ASP A 192 -10.20 7.00 10.28
N GLU A 193 -10.77 6.09 11.09
CA GLU A 193 -11.84 5.20 10.64
C GLU A 193 -13.13 5.95 10.28
N GLN A 194 -13.46 7.00 11.00
CA GLN A 194 -14.67 7.78 10.75
C GLN A 194 -14.59 8.49 9.40
N SER A 195 -13.48 9.14 9.11
CA SER A 195 -13.24 9.81 7.83
C SER A 195 -13.16 8.80 6.68
N LEU A 196 -12.61 7.58 6.92
CA LEU A 196 -12.61 6.51 5.92
C LEU A 196 -14.03 6.11 5.52
N LEU A 197 -14.88 5.79 6.48
CA LEU A 197 -16.23 5.33 6.22
C LEU A 197 -17.09 6.43 5.56
N ALA A 198 -16.98 7.67 6.03
CA ALA A 198 -17.66 8.81 5.43
C ALA A 198 -17.19 9.06 3.98
N ALA A 199 -15.89 8.95 3.70
CA ALA A 199 -15.34 9.13 2.37
C ALA A 199 -15.75 7.99 1.42
N LEU A 200 -15.82 6.74 1.89
CA LEU A 200 -16.33 5.61 1.09
C LEU A 200 -17.77 5.85 0.67
N GLU A 201 -18.63 6.26 1.58
CA GLU A 201 -20.03 6.56 1.27
C GLU A 201 -20.16 7.75 0.31
N ALA A 202 -19.46 8.84 0.58
CA ALA A 202 -19.46 10.02 -0.29
C ALA A 202 -18.90 9.72 -1.69
N SER A 203 -17.84 8.90 -1.78
CA SER A 203 -17.28 8.49 -3.07
C SER A 203 -18.26 7.64 -3.88
N ARG A 204 -19.01 6.77 -3.23
CA ARG A 204 -20.05 5.95 -3.87
C ARG A 204 -21.14 6.82 -4.49
N ALA A 205 -21.58 7.85 -3.79
CA ALA A 205 -22.62 8.78 -4.27
C ALA A 205 -22.14 9.73 -5.39
N HIS A 206 -20.83 9.93 -5.54
CA HIS A 206 -20.29 10.84 -6.54
C HIS A 206 -20.32 10.21 -7.94
N PRO A 207 -20.78 10.90 -9.01
CA PRO A 207 -20.96 10.30 -10.34
C PRO A 207 -19.65 10.14 -11.12
N GLY A 208 -18.61 10.94 -10.84
CA GLY A 208 -17.32 10.93 -11.54
C GLY A 208 -16.22 10.16 -10.80
N PRO A 209 -14.99 10.13 -11.33
CA PRO A 209 -13.87 9.49 -10.70
C PRO A 209 -13.51 10.14 -9.35
N THR A 210 -13.11 9.30 -8.40
CA THR A 210 -12.86 9.70 -7.01
C THR A 210 -11.56 9.14 -6.47
N LEU A 211 -10.95 9.82 -5.48
CA LEU A 211 -9.78 9.35 -4.77
C LEU A 211 -9.95 9.52 -3.26
N LEU A 212 -9.61 8.50 -2.50
CA LEU A 212 -9.42 8.55 -1.05
C LEU A 212 -7.92 8.48 -0.75
N ASP A 213 -7.36 9.58 -0.25
CA ASP A 213 -5.96 9.67 0.21
C ASP A 213 -5.90 9.18 1.65
N ILE A 214 -5.63 7.90 1.83
CA ILE A 214 -5.71 7.19 3.11
C ILE A 214 -4.33 7.12 3.73
N LYS A 215 -4.11 7.91 4.78
CA LYS A 215 -2.84 7.89 5.53
C LYS A 215 -2.80 6.65 6.42
N VAL A 216 -1.76 5.82 6.23
CA VAL A 216 -1.54 4.60 7.02
C VAL A 216 -0.13 4.56 7.58
N LEU A 217 0.03 3.91 8.72
CA LEU A 217 1.35 3.68 9.30
C LEU A 217 2.15 2.70 8.43
N PRO A 218 3.43 2.97 8.15
CA PRO A 218 4.30 2.02 7.49
C PRO A 218 4.54 0.79 8.36
N LYS A 219 5.04 -0.30 7.77
CA LYS A 219 5.40 -1.54 8.47
C LYS A 219 4.23 -2.22 9.23
N THR A 220 3.00 -1.86 8.93
CA THR A 220 1.78 -2.39 9.57
C THR A 220 1.05 -3.40 8.68
N MET A 221 1.80 -4.09 7.84
CA MET A 221 1.33 -5.20 7.01
C MET A 221 1.31 -6.51 7.83
N THR A 222 0.68 -7.53 7.26
CA THR A 222 0.66 -8.87 7.86
C THR A 222 2.08 -9.41 8.02
N HIS A 223 2.32 -10.07 9.17
CA HIS A 223 3.59 -10.74 9.49
C HIS A 223 3.51 -12.23 9.19
N ASP A 224 4.63 -12.92 9.36
CA ASP A 224 4.74 -14.37 9.36
C ASP A 224 4.17 -15.05 8.11
N TYR A 225 4.68 -14.63 6.94
CA TYR A 225 4.35 -15.30 5.69
C TYR A 225 4.76 -16.77 5.66
N ALA A 226 5.44 -17.27 6.70
CA ALA A 226 6.09 -18.58 6.72
C ALA A 226 6.93 -18.82 5.44
N SER A 227 7.40 -17.75 4.84
CA SER A 227 8.17 -17.71 3.61
C SER A 227 9.31 -16.70 3.75
N TRP A 228 10.26 -16.82 2.87
CA TRP A 228 11.40 -15.93 2.79
C TRP A 228 11.68 -15.66 1.31
N TRP A 229 12.18 -14.48 1.04
CA TRP A 229 12.53 -14.10 -0.31
C TRP A 229 13.92 -14.60 -0.64
N ARG A 230 14.05 -15.36 -1.72
CA ARG A 230 15.31 -15.80 -2.25
C ARG A 230 15.93 -14.66 -3.07
N THR A 231 16.45 -13.67 -2.37
CA THR A 231 17.20 -12.57 -2.99
C THR A 231 18.70 -12.88 -2.98
N GLY A 232 19.45 -12.21 -3.83
CA GLY A 232 20.90 -12.33 -3.83
C GLY A 232 21.53 -11.81 -2.55
N ASP A 233 22.55 -12.47 -2.07
CA ASP A 233 23.33 -12.04 -0.90
C ASP A 233 24.42 -11.05 -1.32
N ALA A 234 24.71 -10.05 -0.47
CA ALA A 234 25.89 -9.22 -0.63
C ALA A 234 27.15 -10.05 -0.39
N GLN A 235 27.95 -10.26 -1.42
CA GLN A 235 29.21 -11.03 -1.31
C GLN A 235 30.23 -10.32 -0.43
N VAL A 236 30.21 -8.99 -0.43
CA VAL A 236 31.07 -8.14 0.40
C VAL A 236 30.24 -7.10 1.12
N ALA A 237 30.19 -7.19 2.43
CA ALA A 237 29.49 -6.22 3.26
C ALA A 237 30.34 -5.81 4.46
N ALA A 238 30.45 -4.50 4.69
CA ALA A 238 31.10 -3.95 5.88
C ALA A 238 30.22 -4.18 7.14
N SER A 239 28.89 -4.14 6.97
CA SER A 239 27.92 -4.31 8.06
C SER A 239 27.85 -5.77 8.54
N SER A 240 27.95 -5.98 9.87
CA SER A 240 27.73 -7.31 10.49
C SER A 240 26.30 -7.78 10.32
N ALA A 241 25.32 -6.89 10.42
CA ALA A 241 23.90 -7.21 10.27
C ALA A 241 23.58 -7.76 8.85
N VAL A 242 24.19 -7.18 7.82
CA VAL A 242 24.02 -7.68 6.44
C VAL A 242 24.66 -9.06 6.28
N ARG A 243 25.84 -9.30 6.89
CA ARG A 243 26.48 -10.63 6.85
C ARG A 243 25.67 -11.69 7.60
N GLU A 244 25.10 -11.36 8.74
CA GLU A 244 24.21 -12.25 9.51
C GLU A 244 22.94 -12.59 8.72
N ALA A 245 22.28 -11.61 8.11
CA ALA A 245 21.12 -11.83 7.28
C ALA A 245 21.43 -12.74 6.08
N ALA A 246 22.60 -12.56 5.44
CA ALA A 246 23.08 -13.43 4.37
C ALA A 246 23.26 -14.89 4.83
N LEU A 247 23.85 -15.11 6.00
CA LEU A 247 24.01 -16.45 6.57
C LEU A 247 22.66 -17.10 6.90
N GLN A 248 21.69 -16.34 7.40
CA GLN A 248 20.34 -16.82 7.64
C GLN A 248 19.65 -17.22 6.33
N THR A 249 19.74 -16.39 5.30
CA THR A 249 19.20 -16.70 3.97
C THR A 249 19.81 -17.98 3.40
N GLN A 250 21.12 -18.14 3.48
CA GLN A 250 21.81 -19.35 3.03
C GLN A 250 21.36 -20.61 3.80
N ALA A 251 21.14 -20.48 5.11
CA ALA A 251 20.62 -21.57 5.92
C ALA A 251 19.19 -21.99 5.50
N GLN A 252 18.34 -21.03 5.13
CA GLN A 252 16.99 -21.30 4.62
C GLN A 252 17.05 -21.93 3.21
N VAL A 253 17.93 -21.46 2.33
CA VAL A 253 18.14 -22.06 1.00
C VAL A 253 18.49 -23.54 1.10
N LYS A 254 19.35 -23.92 2.06
CA LYS A 254 19.71 -25.34 2.29
C LYS A 254 18.53 -26.21 2.75
N LYS A 255 17.53 -25.61 3.40
CA LYS A 255 16.31 -26.32 3.85
C LYS A 255 15.22 -26.35 2.78
N ALA A 256 15.30 -25.50 1.77
CA ALA A 256 14.33 -25.45 0.69
C ALA A 256 14.36 -26.73 -0.15
N ARG A 257 13.18 -27.15 -0.63
CA ARG A 257 13.11 -28.25 -1.61
C ARG A 257 13.92 -27.89 -2.87
N GLN A 258 14.79 -28.78 -3.24
CA GLN A 258 15.43 -28.73 -4.56
C GLN A 258 14.52 -29.48 -5.52
N TYR A 259 14.10 -28.80 -6.56
CA TYR A 259 13.33 -29.39 -7.66
C TYR A 259 14.28 -29.80 -8.78
#